data_39dc028bed7bb02c1e1aa63b7862116f
#
_entry.id   39dc028bed7bb02c1e1aa63b7862116f
#
_cell.length_a   1.000
_cell.length_b   1.000
_cell.length_c   1.000
_cell.angle_alpha   90.00
_cell.angle_beta   90.00
_cell.angle_gamma   90.00
#
_symmetry.space_group_name_H-M   'P 1'
#
loop_
_entity.id
_entity.type
_entity.pdbx_description
1 polymer ?
#
loop_
_entity_poly.entity_id
_entity_poly.type
_entity_poly.pdbx_seq_one_letter_code
_entity_poly.pdbx_strand_id
1 'polypeptide(L)'
;MYDVVISGSGPAGSKCAEVIAKGGYKVALIEKNSEWRKPCGGAVSSRVLKYYPQLRKLNLMPVTGINMYSGDYNQLEYSWKDIREPSFTVDRLEFDKIIRNISIEAGAEFFDKNLSYDFVYKNYKKIGIKTKTIEGNKEYLGKILIIADGMSSKLAIKSKLRNKWIIDEIGLCKCAIMEGENLLNKDSISLFFRKYKGYGWIFPLDENRFNIGCGTWLEANRSHNINLVYEEFINDPFLKRFFPQKEYKEIWKGCYPLPALGVKDKSLFQDNIMMIGDSAGFVSPISGEGIHASIVSGMAAGDTAIYALENDEISNRTLKKYRSYPNIKKIRRNFKMTASMVEFFYEDDGKNLSNMFFLANTDKKIREMAINMFLFSQPPTKEFLLRLKSMR
;
A
#
# COMPACT_ATOMS: atom_id res chain seq x y z
N MET A 1 17.30 -10.67 24.66
CA MET A 1 15.86 -10.36 24.63
C MET A 1 15.71 -8.93 24.14
N TYR A 2 14.83 -8.67 23.17
CA TYR A 2 14.54 -7.35 22.62
C TYR A 2 13.43 -6.65 23.40
N ASP A 3 13.35 -5.34 23.30
CA ASP A 3 12.15 -4.62 23.76
C ASP A 3 11.00 -4.84 22.76
N VAL A 4 11.30 -4.80 21.45
CA VAL A 4 10.31 -5.05 20.38
C VAL A 4 10.87 -6.00 19.33
N VAL A 5 10.02 -6.93 18.87
CA VAL A 5 10.31 -7.83 17.73
C VAL A 5 9.30 -7.55 16.62
N ILE A 6 9.79 -7.24 15.43
CA ILE A 6 8.97 -6.88 14.26
C ILE A 6 9.14 -7.94 13.17
N SER A 7 8.03 -8.52 12.71
CA SER A 7 8.00 -9.44 11.57
C SER A 7 7.61 -8.70 10.30
N GLY A 8 8.53 -8.60 9.35
CA GLY A 8 8.39 -7.94 8.05
C GLY A 8 9.07 -6.58 7.99
N SER A 9 9.96 -6.38 7.00
CA SER A 9 10.74 -5.15 6.76
C SER A 9 10.23 -4.30 5.59
N GLY A 10 8.96 -4.45 5.22
CA GLY A 10 8.29 -3.55 4.29
C GLY A 10 8.06 -2.15 4.90
N PRO A 11 7.37 -1.23 4.20
CA PRO A 11 7.23 0.17 4.63
C PRO A 11 6.72 0.36 6.06
N ALA A 12 5.81 -0.50 6.52
CA ALA A 12 5.27 -0.42 7.88
C ALA A 12 6.30 -0.85 8.93
N GLY A 13 6.91 -2.02 8.74
CA GLY A 13 7.89 -2.59 9.69
C GLY A 13 9.15 -1.76 9.78
N SER A 14 9.70 -1.31 8.65
CA SER A 14 10.88 -0.43 8.62
C SER A 14 10.62 0.89 9.34
N LYS A 15 9.45 1.53 9.14
CA LYS A 15 9.11 2.76 9.87
C LYS A 15 8.93 2.53 11.35
N CYS A 16 8.30 1.44 11.75
CA CYS A 16 8.13 1.07 13.15
C CYS A 16 9.49 0.83 13.82
N ALA A 17 10.39 0.08 13.17
CA ALA A 17 11.73 -0.20 13.66
C ALA A 17 12.57 1.08 13.82
N GLU A 18 12.54 1.97 12.83
CA GLU A 18 13.20 3.27 12.88
C GLU A 18 12.76 4.08 14.11
N VAL A 19 11.45 4.20 14.33
CA VAL A 19 10.88 4.98 15.46
C VAL A 19 11.36 4.40 16.79
N ILE A 20 11.27 3.08 16.96
CA ILE A 20 11.64 2.40 18.21
C ILE A 20 13.14 2.52 18.48
N ALA A 21 13.98 2.30 17.44
CA ALA A 21 15.43 2.41 17.57
C ALA A 21 15.87 3.84 17.93
N LYS A 22 15.27 4.88 17.29
CA LYS A 22 15.48 6.28 17.64
C LYS A 22 15.04 6.62 19.06
N GLY A 23 14.06 5.90 19.60
CA GLY A 23 13.65 5.98 21.00
C GLY A 23 14.62 5.32 22.00
N GLY A 24 15.72 4.72 21.51
CA GLY A 24 16.74 4.07 22.34
C GLY A 24 16.41 2.64 22.78
N TYR A 25 15.37 2.02 22.21
CA TYR A 25 14.95 0.65 22.55
C TYR A 25 15.54 -0.38 21.59
N LYS A 26 15.83 -1.58 22.12
CA LYS A 26 16.34 -2.71 21.33
C LYS A 26 15.24 -3.30 20.47
N VAL A 27 15.40 -3.23 19.15
CA VAL A 27 14.41 -3.74 18.20
C VAL A 27 15.03 -4.73 17.22
N ALA A 28 14.39 -5.90 17.07
CA ALA A 28 14.69 -6.88 16.02
C ALA A 28 13.72 -6.69 14.85
N LEU A 29 14.27 -6.47 13.67
CA LEU A 29 13.52 -6.38 12.40
C LEU A 29 13.79 -7.64 11.57
N ILE A 30 12.77 -8.47 11.40
CA ILE A 30 12.86 -9.79 10.76
C ILE A 30 12.28 -9.73 9.37
N GLU A 31 12.96 -10.29 8.36
CA GLU A 31 12.49 -10.38 6.98
C GLU A 31 12.71 -11.77 6.38
N LYS A 32 11.72 -12.27 5.65
CA LYS A 32 11.82 -13.56 4.97
C LYS A 32 12.75 -13.54 3.76
N ASN A 33 12.74 -12.44 3.02
CA ASN A 33 13.57 -12.25 1.83
C ASN A 33 13.62 -10.77 1.45
N SER A 34 14.71 -10.10 1.78
CA SER A 34 14.92 -8.67 1.51
C SER A 34 15.16 -8.36 0.03
N GLU A 35 15.44 -9.38 -0.78
CA GLU A 35 15.65 -9.28 -2.24
C GLU A 35 14.36 -9.52 -3.04
N TRP A 36 13.24 -9.78 -2.35
CA TRP A 36 11.96 -9.97 -3.02
C TRP A 36 11.33 -8.63 -3.42
N ARG A 37 11.15 -8.44 -4.74
CA ARG A 37 10.42 -7.29 -5.27
C ARG A 37 8.92 -7.50 -5.13
N LYS A 38 8.26 -6.69 -4.30
CA LYS A 38 6.80 -6.75 -4.16
C LYS A 38 6.11 -6.23 -5.43
N PRO A 39 5.20 -6.99 -6.07
CA PRO A 39 4.37 -6.49 -7.16
C PRO A 39 3.56 -5.26 -6.74
N CYS A 40 3.77 -4.14 -7.43
CA CYS A 40 3.19 -2.84 -7.13
C CYS A 40 3.49 -1.88 -8.27
N GLY A 41 2.61 -0.93 -8.57
CA GLY A 41 2.90 0.15 -9.55
C GLY A 41 4.04 1.08 -9.11
N GLY A 42 4.28 1.20 -7.81
CA GLY A 42 5.38 2.01 -7.28
C GLY A 42 5.08 3.52 -7.18
N ALA A 43 3.85 3.97 -7.38
CA ALA A 43 3.51 5.37 -7.14
C ALA A 43 3.46 5.67 -5.64
N VAL A 44 4.22 6.67 -5.20
CA VAL A 44 4.37 7.07 -3.81
C VAL A 44 4.00 8.53 -3.63
N SER A 45 3.01 8.78 -2.79
CA SER A 45 2.54 10.14 -2.47
C SER A 45 3.62 10.97 -1.78
N SER A 46 3.75 12.26 -2.13
CA SER A 46 4.60 13.23 -1.44
C SER A 46 4.35 13.33 0.07
N ARG A 47 3.19 12.90 0.56
CA ARG A 47 2.89 12.80 2.00
C ARG A 47 3.91 11.92 2.76
N VAL A 48 4.59 11.00 2.07
CA VAL A 48 5.64 10.15 2.64
C VAL A 48 6.86 10.97 3.05
N LEU A 49 7.14 12.09 2.38
CA LEU A 49 8.27 12.98 2.66
C LEU A 49 8.20 13.65 4.04
N LYS A 50 7.02 13.70 4.64
CA LYS A 50 6.85 14.10 6.05
C LYS A 50 7.52 13.10 7.01
N TYR A 51 7.54 11.82 6.67
CA TYR A 51 8.04 10.72 7.50
C TYR A 51 9.47 10.31 7.15
N TYR A 52 9.86 10.60 5.91
CA TYR A 52 11.18 10.32 5.35
C TYR A 52 11.68 11.53 4.56
N PRO A 53 12.04 12.66 5.24
CA PRO A 53 12.47 13.89 4.57
C PRO A 53 13.75 13.71 3.73
N GLN A 54 14.59 12.74 4.08
CA GLN A 54 15.81 12.40 3.33
C GLN A 54 15.55 11.87 1.92
N LEU A 55 14.36 11.37 1.61
CA LEU A 55 13.99 10.95 0.26
C LEU A 55 14.04 12.10 -0.76
N ARG A 56 13.91 13.37 -0.32
CA ARG A 56 14.07 14.55 -1.20
C ARG A 56 15.45 14.67 -1.83
N LYS A 57 16.46 14.05 -1.21
CA LYS A 57 17.84 14.09 -1.69
C LYS A 57 18.18 12.97 -2.68
N LEU A 58 17.25 12.05 -2.89
CA LEU A 58 17.39 10.94 -3.81
C LEU A 58 16.89 11.33 -5.19
N ASN A 59 17.53 10.80 -6.22
CA ASN A 59 17.08 10.96 -7.61
C ASN A 59 15.91 10.01 -7.91
N LEU A 60 14.75 10.30 -7.31
CA LEU A 60 13.51 9.59 -7.56
C LEU A 60 12.77 10.25 -8.71
N MET A 61 12.06 9.46 -9.52
CA MET A 61 11.29 9.99 -10.64
C MET A 61 10.13 10.85 -10.12
N PRO A 62 10.16 12.19 -10.31
CA PRO A 62 9.15 13.08 -9.78
C PRO A 62 7.85 12.94 -10.58
N VAL A 63 6.72 13.05 -9.90
CA VAL A 63 5.38 13.04 -10.51
C VAL A 63 4.59 14.24 -10.00
N THR A 64 4.15 15.07 -10.93
CA THR A 64 3.37 16.29 -10.67
C THR A 64 2.01 16.26 -11.37
N GLY A 65 1.68 15.17 -12.08
CA GLY A 65 0.44 15.01 -12.83
C GLY A 65 -0.12 13.60 -12.80
N ILE A 66 -1.39 13.50 -13.19
CA ILE A 66 -2.08 12.25 -13.40
C ILE A 66 -2.97 12.35 -14.64
N ASN A 67 -2.93 11.32 -15.46
CA ASN A 67 -3.87 11.09 -16.56
C ASN A 67 -4.77 9.92 -16.18
N MET A 68 -6.08 10.11 -16.23
CA MET A 68 -7.06 9.08 -15.96
C MET A 68 -7.91 8.86 -17.21
N TYR A 69 -8.09 7.61 -17.60
CA TYR A 69 -8.85 7.23 -18.80
C TYR A 69 -10.03 6.35 -18.39
N SER A 70 -11.24 6.71 -18.81
CA SER A 70 -12.43 5.88 -18.64
C SER A 70 -12.41 4.66 -19.57
N GLY A 71 -13.39 3.76 -19.42
CA GLY A 71 -13.58 2.63 -20.33
C GLY A 71 -13.77 3.02 -21.79
N ASP A 72 -14.31 4.21 -22.03
CA ASP A 72 -14.52 4.82 -23.37
C ASP A 72 -13.38 5.78 -23.76
N TYR A 73 -12.24 5.68 -23.06
CA TYR A 73 -11.04 6.50 -23.25
C TYR A 73 -11.23 8.02 -23.08
N ASN A 74 -12.32 8.45 -22.43
CA ASN A 74 -12.41 9.85 -22.01
C ASN A 74 -11.30 10.15 -21.02
N GLN A 75 -10.50 11.17 -21.33
CA GLN A 75 -9.36 11.56 -20.54
C GLN A 75 -9.73 12.61 -19.50
N LEU A 76 -9.22 12.47 -18.30
CA LEU A 76 -9.17 13.46 -17.25
C LEU A 76 -7.72 13.70 -16.89
N GLU A 77 -7.22 14.89 -17.18
CA GLU A 77 -5.85 15.31 -16.86
C GLU A 77 -5.86 16.28 -15.67
N TYR A 78 -4.89 16.11 -14.78
CA TYR A 78 -4.71 17.02 -13.66
C TYR A 78 -3.22 17.13 -13.31
N SER A 79 -2.74 18.38 -13.15
CA SER A 79 -1.39 18.68 -12.68
C SER A 79 -1.46 19.44 -11.36
N TRP A 80 -0.55 19.14 -10.45
CA TRP A 80 -0.36 19.83 -9.17
C TRP A 80 1.03 20.46 -9.03
N LYS A 81 1.73 20.65 -10.16
CA LYS A 81 3.12 21.13 -10.22
C LYS A 81 3.35 22.40 -9.38
N ASP A 82 2.42 23.34 -9.44
CA ASP A 82 2.53 24.63 -8.76
C ASP A 82 1.73 24.71 -7.44
N ILE A 83 1.14 23.58 -7.01
CA ILE A 83 0.20 23.57 -5.87
C ILE A 83 0.81 22.84 -4.67
N ARG A 84 1.57 21.77 -4.91
CA ARG A 84 2.13 20.93 -3.87
C ARG A 84 3.41 20.25 -4.30
N GLU A 85 4.16 19.74 -3.33
CA GLU A 85 5.38 18.97 -3.54
C GLU A 85 5.13 17.74 -4.44
N PRO A 86 6.06 17.43 -5.39
CA PRO A 86 5.93 16.27 -6.26
C PRO A 86 5.77 14.96 -5.48
N SER A 87 4.88 14.11 -5.94
CA SER A 87 4.90 12.67 -5.67
C SER A 87 6.04 12.03 -6.47
N PHE A 88 6.26 10.73 -6.35
CA PHE A 88 7.32 10.06 -7.11
C PHE A 88 6.94 8.61 -7.42
N THR A 89 7.60 8.05 -8.42
CA THR A 89 7.52 6.62 -8.73
C THR A 89 8.83 5.92 -8.37
N VAL A 90 8.73 4.67 -7.98
CA VAL A 90 9.85 3.89 -7.46
C VAL A 90 9.81 2.43 -7.92
N ASP A 91 10.97 1.84 -8.09
CA ASP A 91 11.12 0.40 -8.01
C ASP A 91 11.00 -0.03 -6.53
N ARG A 92 10.08 -0.93 -6.23
CA ARG A 92 9.79 -1.38 -4.87
C ARG A 92 10.97 -2.10 -4.20
N LEU A 93 11.81 -2.79 -4.98
CA LEU A 93 13.00 -3.43 -4.42
C LEU A 93 13.97 -2.39 -3.87
N GLU A 94 14.24 -1.35 -4.65
CA GLU A 94 15.13 -0.26 -4.28
C GLU A 94 14.55 0.59 -3.15
N PHE A 95 13.28 0.97 -3.26
CA PHE A 95 12.61 1.78 -2.24
C PHE A 95 12.54 1.08 -0.89
N ASP A 96 12.12 -0.19 -0.86
CA ASP A 96 12.01 -0.94 0.39
C ASP A 96 13.41 -1.16 1.03
N LYS A 97 14.47 -1.30 0.21
CA LYS A 97 15.87 -1.34 0.69
C LYS A 97 16.28 -0.02 1.35
N ILE A 98 15.96 1.12 0.72
CA ILE A 98 16.29 2.45 1.26
C ILE A 98 15.65 2.65 2.64
N ILE A 99 14.34 2.46 2.76
CA ILE A 99 13.64 2.70 4.04
C ILE A 99 14.03 1.70 5.13
N ARG A 100 14.39 0.47 4.76
CA ARG A 100 14.94 -0.52 5.67
C ARG A 100 16.32 -0.11 6.17
N ASN A 101 17.21 0.36 5.28
CA ASN A 101 18.53 0.84 5.68
C ASN A 101 18.44 2.02 6.66
N ILE A 102 17.50 2.94 6.46
CA ILE A 102 17.23 4.03 7.40
C ILE A 102 16.89 3.49 8.80
N SER A 103 16.14 2.38 8.90
CA SER A 103 15.84 1.77 10.19
C SER A 103 17.06 1.08 10.83
N ILE A 104 17.94 0.48 10.02
CA ILE A 104 19.19 -0.14 10.47
C ILE A 104 20.16 0.95 10.97
N GLU A 105 20.33 2.02 10.22
CA GLU A 105 21.15 3.18 10.60
C GLU A 105 20.64 3.85 11.89
N ALA A 106 19.33 3.76 12.16
CA ALA A 106 18.74 4.21 13.42
C ALA A 106 19.04 3.29 14.62
N GLY A 107 19.60 2.09 14.38
CA GLY A 107 19.97 1.12 15.42
C GLY A 107 19.09 -0.15 15.47
N ALA A 108 18.22 -0.39 14.49
CA ALA A 108 17.48 -1.64 14.43
C ALA A 108 18.39 -2.81 14.02
N GLU A 109 18.33 -3.92 14.75
CA GLU A 109 19.01 -5.15 14.37
C GLU A 109 18.21 -5.89 13.31
N PHE A 110 18.80 -6.05 12.12
CA PHE A 110 18.11 -6.63 10.95
C PHE A 110 18.47 -8.10 10.75
N PHE A 111 17.46 -8.95 10.52
CA PHE A 111 17.59 -10.39 10.31
C PHE A 111 16.91 -10.78 9.00
N ASP A 112 17.70 -10.89 7.94
CA ASP A 112 17.22 -11.35 6.63
C ASP A 112 17.14 -12.89 6.56
N LYS A 113 16.41 -13.41 5.55
CA LYS A 113 16.18 -14.85 5.29
C LYS A 113 15.58 -15.59 6.49
N ASN A 114 14.77 -14.88 7.29
CA ASN A 114 14.07 -15.40 8.46
C ASN A 114 12.56 -15.37 8.25
N LEU A 115 11.95 -16.49 7.85
CA LEU A 115 10.51 -16.61 7.65
C LEU A 115 9.78 -16.79 8.98
N SER A 116 9.11 -15.76 9.46
CA SER A 116 8.25 -15.82 10.64
C SER A 116 7.04 -16.74 10.40
N TYR A 117 6.77 -17.67 11.31
CA TYR A 117 5.69 -18.63 11.13
C TYR A 117 4.84 -18.93 12.37
N ASP A 118 5.34 -18.62 13.56
CA ASP A 118 4.64 -18.86 14.84
C ASP A 118 5.16 -17.94 15.96
N PHE A 119 4.50 -18.01 17.11
CA PHE A 119 4.93 -17.36 18.34
C PHE A 119 5.69 -18.30 19.26
N VAL A 120 6.59 -17.73 20.07
CA VAL A 120 7.19 -18.40 21.24
C VAL A 120 6.25 -18.19 22.41
N TYR A 121 5.93 -19.26 23.13
CA TYR A 121 5.02 -19.23 24.28
C TYR A 121 5.75 -19.57 25.57
N LYS A 122 5.41 -18.85 26.64
CA LYS A 122 5.77 -19.18 28.03
C LYS A 122 4.54 -18.89 28.90
N ASN A 123 4.08 -19.90 29.64
CA ASN A 123 2.89 -19.79 30.50
C ASN A 123 1.69 -19.18 29.74
N TYR A 124 1.38 -19.72 28.55
CA TYR A 124 0.34 -19.26 27.63
C TYR A 124 0.46 -17.84 27.09
N LYS A 125 1.50 -17.08 27.48
CA LYS A 125 1.79 -15.75 26.94
C LYS A 125 2.72 -15.83 25.74
N LYS A 126 2.48 -15.01 24.72
CA LYS A 126 3.36 -14.86 23.57
C LYS A 126 4.54 -13.96 23.97
N ILE A 127 5.74 -14.52 23.95
CA ILE A 127 6.98 -13.84 24.41
C ILE A 127 8.00 -13.65 23.27
N GLY A 128 7.66 -14.02 22.04
CA GLY A 128 8.58 -13.91 20.91
C GLY A 128 7.98 -14.44 19.62
N ILE A 129 8.78 -14.40 18.56
CA ILE A 129 8.46 -14.87 17.21
C ILE A 129 9.41 -16.01 16.83
N LYS A 130 8.84 -17.10 16.28
CA LYS A 130 9.58 -18.23 15.68
C LYS A 130 9.78 -18.01 14.20
N THR A 131 10.99 -18.25 13.74
CA THR A 131 11.34 -18.16 12.32
C THR A 131 11.96 -19.44 11.81
N LYS A 132 11.83 -19.67 10.49
CA LYS A 132 12.58 -20.66 9.74
C LYS A 132 13.69 -19.96 8.96
N THR A 133 14.89 -20.52 9.03
CA THR A 133 16.06 -20.14 8.23
C THR A 133 16.63 -21.36 7.53
N ILE A 134 17.62 -21.19 6.66
CA ILE A 134 18.35 -22.31 6.05
C ILE A 134 19.10 -23.15 7.09
N GLU A 135 19.50 -22.53 8.21
CA GLU A 135 20.25 -23.17 9.31
C GLU A 135 19.32 -23.86 10.33
N GLY A 136 17.99 -23.72 10.17
CA GLY A 136 16.99 -24.26 11.09
C GLY A 136 16.07 -23.20 11.70
N ASN A 137 15.42 -23.54 12.79
CA ASN A 137 14.50 -22.64 13.47
C ASN A 137 15.25 -21.70 14.41
N LYS A 138 14.85 -20.42 14.43
CA LYS A 138 15.35 -19.41 15.39
C LYS A 138 14.16 -18.80 16.15
N GLU A 139 14.43 -18.31 17.35
CA GLU A 139 13.46 -17.65 18.22
C GLU A 139 13.95 -16.24 18.59
N TYR A 140 13.09 -15.25 18.39
CA TYR A 140 13.35 -13.86 18.73
C TYR A 140 12.40 -13.46 19.88
N LEU A 141 12.98 -13.33 21.10
CA LEU A 141 12.20 -12.98 22.28
C LEU A 141 12.09 -11.45 22.43
N GLY A 142 10.90 -10.96 22.74
CA GLY A 142 10.62 -9.55 22.93
C GLY A 142 9.41 -9.27 23.81
N LYS A 143 9.42 -8.07 24.43
CA LYS A 143 8.33 -7.62 25.30
C LYS A 143 7.07 -7.30 24.46
N ILE A 144 7.25 -6.62 23.34
CA ILE A 144 6.17 -6.26 22.36
C ILE A 144 6.48 -6.92 21.03
N LEU A 145 5.43 -7.44 20.37
CA LEU A 145 5.51 -8.13 19.09
C LEU A 145 4.73 -7.35 18.04
N ILE A 146 5.36 -7.05 16.89
CA ILE A 146 4.72 -6.32 15.79
C ILE A 146 4.59 -7.22 14.58
N ILE A 147 3.37 -7.34 14.05
CA ILE A 147 3.06 -8.09 12.83
C ILE A 147 3.01 -7.11 11.66
N ALA A 148 4.03 -7.15 10.80
CA ALA A 148 4.20 -6.30 9.62
C ALA A 148 4.52 -7.10 8.34
N ASP A 149 4.29 -8.41 8.35
CA ASP A 149 4.68 -9.39 7.33
C ASP A 149 3.71 -9.48 6.14
N GLY A 150 2.89 -8.45 5.97
CA GLY A 150 2.06 -8.22 4.79
C GLY A 150 0.78 -9.06 4.75
N MET A 151 0.15 -9.08 3.57
CA MET A 151 -1.17 -9.66 3.40
C MET A 151 -1.24 -11.15 3.75
N SER A 152 -0.20 -11.91 3.42
CA SER A 152 -0.15 -13.37 3.63
C SER A 152 0.27 -13.78 5.05
N SER A 153 0.22 -12.87 6.02
CA SER A 153 0.64 -13.07 7.40
C SER A 153 -0.01 -14.28 8.07
N LYS A 154 0.83 -15.26 8.44
CA LYS A 154 0.41 -16.37 9.31
C LYS A 154 0.29 -15.93 10.76
N LEU A 155 1.14 -14.99 11.19
CA LEU A 155 1.13 -14.46 12.55
C LEU A 155 -0.18 -13.70 12.85
N ALA A 156 -0.71 -12.95 11.89
CA ALA A 156 -1.99 -12.25 12.02
C ALA A 156 -3.16 -13.21 12.34
N ILE A 157 -3.18 -14.37 11.69
CA ILE A 157 -4.19 -15.41 11.94
C ILE A 157 -3.96 -16.09 13.30
N LYS A 158 -2.71 -16.49 13.58
CA LYS A 158 -2.35 -17.16 14.84
C LYS A 158 -2.50 -16.27 16.07
N SER A 159 -2.35 -14.95 15.91
CA SER A 159 -2.62 -13.99 16.98
C SER A 159 -4.11 -13.83 17.30
N LYS A 160 -5.00 -14.28 16.41
CA LYS A 160 -6.44 -14.05 16.42
C LYS A 160 -6.84 -12.56 16.21
N LEU A 161 -5.90 -11.71 15.81
CA LEU A 161 -6.19 -10.32 15.45
C LEU A 161 -6.95 -10.22 14.13
N ARG A 162 -6.77 -11.19 13.23
CA ARG A 162 -7.46 -11.27 11.95
C ARG A 162 -7.78 -12.74 11.60
N ASN A 163 -8.91 -12.96 10.99
CA ASN A 163 -9.21 -14.22 10.31
C ASN A 163 -8.48 -14.31 8.97
N LYS A 164 -8.59 -15.44 8.27
CA LYS A 164 -8.20 -15.53 6.87
C LYS A 164 -9.00 -14.52 6.04
N TRP A 165 -8.35 -13.91 5.05
CA TRP A 165 -9.06 -13.10 4.08
C TRP A 165 -10.07 -13.96 3.31
N ILE A 166 -11.26 -13.44 3.08
CA ILE A 166 -12.24 -14.04 2.16
C ILE A 166 -12.10 -13.39 0.77
N ILE A 167 -12.69 -14.02 -0.23
CA ILE A 167 -12.55 -13.64 -1.65
C ILE A 167 -12.86 -12.15 -1.89
N ASP A 168 -13.94 -11.65 -1.29
CA ASP A 168 -14.41 -10.26 -1.44
C ASP A 168 -13.49 -9.22 -0.79
N GLU A 169 -12.54 -9.66 0.02
CA GLU A 169 -11.57 -8.81 0.72
C GLU A 169 -10.24 -8.70 0.00
N ILE A 170 -10.07 -9.46 -1.10
CA ILE A 170 -8.79 -9.61 -1.79
C ILE A 170 -8.83 -8.91 -3.13
N GLY A 171 -7.84 -8.07 -3.41
CA GLY A 171 -7.47 -7.64 -4.74
C GLY A 171 -6.28 -8.42 -5.26
N LEU A 172 -6.17 -8.56 -6.57
CA LEU A 172 -5.00 -9.08 -7.26
C LEU A 172 -4.34 -7.96 -8.06
N CYS A 173 -3.01 -7.92 -8.02
CA CYS A 173 -2.18 -7.00 -8.79
C CYS A 173 -1.21 -7.81 -9.64
N LYS A 174 -1.20 -7.58 -10.96
CA LYS A 174 -0.19 -8.14 -11.87
C LYS A 174 0.48 -6.98 -12.61
N CYS A 175 1.81 -6.94 -12.59
CA CYS A 175 2.57 -5.87 -13.22
C CYS A 175 3.94 -6.35 -13.68
N ALA A 176 4.52 -5.58 -14.60
CA ALA A 176 5.88 -5.75 -15.08
C ALA A 176 6.64 -4.42 -15.06
N ILE A 177 7.95 -4.51 -14.93
CA ILE A 177 8.88 -3.42 -15.26
C ILE A 177 9.41 -3.70 -16.65
N MET A 178 9.20 -2.75 -17.55
CA MET A 178 9.59 -2.81 -18.95
C MET A 178 10.67 -1.75 -19.23
N GLU A 179 11.54 -2.02 -20.17
CA GLU A 179 12.59 -1.12 -20.66
C GLU A 179 12.50 -0.96 -22.18
N GLY A 180 12.56 0.25 -22.66
CA GLY A 180 12.55 0.62 -24.08
C GLY A 180 12.12 2.07 -24.28
N GLU A 181 12.33 2.57 -25.50
CA GLU A 181 11.89 3.92 -25.88
C GLU A 181 10.37 4.04 -25.73
N ASN A 182 9.92 5.09 -25.07
CA ASN A 182 8.51 5.33 -24.82
C ASN A 182 8.16 6.82 -24.86
N LEU A 183 6.90 7.12 -25.22
CA LEU A 183 6.36 8.48 -25.35
C LEU A 183 5.52 8.87 -24.12
N LEU A 184 5.81 8.31 -22.95
CA LEU A 184 5.11 8.65 -21.72
C LEU A 184 5.46 10.07 -21.28
N ASN A 185 4.45 10.80 -20.80
CA ASN A 185 4.72 12.02 -20.05
C ASN A 185 5.38 11.64 -18.72
N LYS A 186 6.66 12.00 -18.58
CA LYS A 186 7.48 11.64 -17.42
C LYS A 186 7.02 12.31 -16.13
N ASP A 187 6.34 13.45 -16.23
CA ASP A 187 5.80 14.18 -15.07
C ASP A 187 4.48 13.61 -14.56
N SER A 188 3.92 12.60 -15.22
CA SER A 188 2.57 12.09 -14.92
C SER A 188 2.48 10.58 -14.85
N ILE A 189 1.66 10.09 -13.93
CA ILE A 189 1.19 8.70 -13.91
C ILE A 189 -0.10 8.58 -14.71
N SER A 190 -0.32 7.41 -15.32
CA SER A 190 -1.54 7.13 -16.09
C SER A 190 -2.33 5.98 -15.47
N LEU A 191 -3.65 6.16 -15.31
CA LEU A 191 -4.61 5.18 -14.82
C LEU A 191 -5.67 4.90 -15.89
N PHE A 192 -6.01 3.63 -16.09
CA PHE A 192 -6.94 3.16 -17.11
C PHE A 192 -8.06 2.37 -16.46
N PHE A 193 -9.23 2.98 -16.32
CA PHE A 193 -10.41 2.33 -15.78
C PHE A 193 -11.10 1.49 -16.85
N ARG A 194 -11.70 0.40 -16.43
CA ARG A 194 -12.41 -0.55 -17.29
C ARG A 194 -13.76 -0.93 -16.66
N LYS A 195 -14.52 -1.80 -17.31
CA LYS A 195 -15.81 -2.28 -16.81
C LYS A 195 -15.70 -3.21 -15.59
N TYR A 196 -14.51 -3.81 -15.35
CA TYR A 196 -14.28 -4.63 -14.16
C TYR A 196 -13.86 -3.77 -12.96
N LYS A 197 -14.16 -4.23 -11.74
CA LYS A 197 -13.69 -3.58 -10.49
C LYS A 197 -12.15 -3.59 -10.44
N GLY A 198 -11.54 -2.45 -10.74
CA GLY A 198 -10.11 -2.26 -10.79
C GLY A 198 -9.68 -1.29 -11.88
N TYR A 199 -8.40 -1.25 -12.16
CA TYR A 199 -7.82 -0.37 -13.19
C TYR A 199 -6.44 -0.88 -13.65
N GLY A 200 -6.05 -0.48 -14.86
CA GLY A 200 -4.68 -0.59 -15.33
C GLY A 200 -3.88 0.67 -15.03
N TRP A 201 -2.56 0.57 -15.06
CA TRP A 201 -1.68 1.72 -14.89
C TRP A 201 -0.44 1.63 -15.75
N ILE A 202 0.14 2.81 -16.03
CA ILE A 202 1.46 2.97 -16.61
C ILE A 202 2.15 4.10 -15.83
N PHE A 203 3.26 3.77 -15.16
CA PHE A 203 4.02 4.70 -14.33
C PHE A 203 5.46 4.77 -14.83
N PRO A 204 5.97 5.94 -15.24
CA PRO A 204 7.37 6.09 -15.58
C PRO A 204 8.24 5.83 -14.33
N LEU A 205 9.37 5.14 -14.51
CA LEU A 205 10.36 4.91 -13.44
C LEU A 205 11.64 5.71 -13.68
N ASP A 206 12.00 5.92 -14.94
CA ASP A 206 13.03 6.81 -15.44
C ASP A 206 12.79 7.09 -16.94
N GLU A 207 13.81 7.53 -17.66
CA GLU A 207 13.69 7.88 -19.08
C GLU A 207 13.23 6.72 -19.95
N ASN A 208 13.72 5.50 -19.69
CA ASN A 208 13.48 4.32 -20.52
C ASN A 208 12.66 3.22 -19.81
N ARG A 209 12.66 3.20 -18.47
CA ARG A 209 11.92 2.18 -17.71
C ARG A 209 10.55 2.70 -17.27
N PHE A 210 9.59 1.81 -17.30
CA PHE A 210 8.23 2.07 -16.80
C PHE A 210 7.63 0.81 -16.17
N ASN A 211 6.74 1.03 -15.21
CA ASN A 211 5.92 -0.02 -14.62
C ASN A 211 4.55 -0.03 -15.30
N ILE A 212 4.18 -1.16 -15.88
CA ILE A 212 2.86 -1.38 -16.48
C ILE A 212 2.16 -2.52 -15.75
N GLY A 213 0.89 -2.33 -15.42
CA GLY A 213 0.15 -3.36 -14.69
C GLY A 213 -1.32 -3.11 -14.61
N CYS A 214 -2.01 -4.05 -13.99
CA CYS A 214 -3.41 -3.94 -13.64
C CYS A 214 -3.69 -4.53 -12.26
N GLY A 215 -4.76 -4.03 -11.65
CA GLY A 215 -5.32 -4.57 -10.43
C GLY A 215 -6.81 -4.84 -10.59
N THR A 216 -7.31 -5.93 -10.01
CA THR A 216 -8.72 -6.27 -9.98
C THR A 216 -9.07 -6.95 -8.66
N TRP A 217 -10.33 -6.87 -8.26
CA TRP A 217 -10.83 -7.62 -7.13
C TRP A 217 -10.88 -9.12 -7.46
N LEU A 218 -10.52 -9.97 -6.48
CA LEU A 218 -10.50 -11.42 -6.69
C LEU A 218 -11.90 -12.00 -6.95
N GLU A 219 -12.94 -11.41 -6.38
CA GLU A 219 -14.33 -11.74 -6.69
C GLU A 219 -14.59 -11.59 -8.19
N ALA A 220 -14.20 -10.45 -8.75
CA ALA A 220 -14.31 -10.18 -10.18
C ALA A 220 -13.44 -11.11 -11.04
N ASN A 221 -12.38 -11.72 -10.50
CA ASN A 221 -11.52 -12.64 -11.22
C ASN A 221 -12.22 -13.95 -11.64
N ARG A 222 -13.40 -14.25 -11.13
CA ARG A 222 -14.22 -15.37 -11.62
C ARG A 222 -14.68 -15.14 -13.06
N SER A 223 -14.99 -13.89 -13.42
CA SER A 223 -15.35 -13.46 -14.77
C SER A 223 -14.18 -12.83 -15.54
N HIS A 224 -13.21 -12.26 -14.83
CA HIS A 224 -12.09 -11.49 -15.39
C HIS A 224 -10.77 -11.95 -14.76
N ASN A 225 -10.23 -13.09 -15.24
CA ASN A 225 -8.95 -13.62 -14.74
C ASN A 225 -7.84 -12.58 -14.89
N ILE A 226 -7.07 -12.33 -13.83
CA ILE A 226 -6.02 -11.30 -13.80
C ILE A 226 -4.98 -11.47 -14.90
N ASN A 227 -4.70 -12.71 -15.36
CA ASN A 227 -3.77 -12.94 -16.45
C ASN A 227 -4.37 -12.48 -17.79
N LEU A 228 -5.64 -12.79 -18.05
CA LEU A 228 -6.34 -12.32 -19.25
C LEU A 228 -6.51 -10.80 -19.23
N VAL A 229 -6.93 -10.23 -18.11
CA VAL A 229 -7.05 -8.78 -17.92
C VAL A 229 -5.71 -8.07 -18.17
N TYR A 230 -4.61 -8.65 -17.71
CA TYR A 230 -3.29 -8.09 -17.94
C TYR A 230 -2.88 -8.16 -19.41
N GLU A 231 -3.08 -9.31 -20.08
CA GLU A 231 -2.76 -9.48 -21.49
C GLU A 231 -3.64 -8.58 -22.39
N GLU A 232 -4.94 -8.46 -22.10
CA GLU A 232 -5.83 -7.53 -22.80
C GLU A 232 -5.36 -6.08 -22.60
N PHE A 233 -4.95 -5.71 -21.39
CA PHE A 233 -4.49 -4.35 -21.10
C PHE A 233 -3.21 -4.01 -21.84
N ILE A 234 -2.17 -4.83 -21.77
CA ILE A 234 -0.88 -4.53 -22.42
C ILE A 234 -0.94 -4.55 -23.94
N ASN A 235 -1.92 -5.28 -24.50
CA ASN A 235 -2.17 -5.36 -25.96
C ASN A 235 -3.25 -4.37 -26.44
N ASP A 236 -3.79 -3.53 -25.57
CA ASP A 236 -4.80 -2.55 -25.93
C ASP A 236 -4.28 -1.59 -27.02
N PRO A 237 -4.96 -1.49 -28.18
CA PRO A 237 -4.53 -0.61 -29.27
C PRO A 237 -4.36 0.86 -28.86
N PHE A 238 -5.10 1.31 -27.84
CA PHE A 238 -4.97 2.67 -27.32
C PHE A 238 -3.58 2.93 -26.71
N LEU A 239 -2.93 1.91 -26.16
CA LEU A 239 -1.61 2.04 -25.54
C LEU A 239 -0.48 2.20 -26.57
N LYS A 240 -0.71 1.83 -27.85
CA LYS A 240 0.30 1.98 -28.92
C LYS A 240 0.80 3.42 -29.08
N ARG A 241 -0.01 4.40 -28.69
CA ARG A 241 0.39 5.82 -28.71
C ARG A 241 1.57 6.15 -27.78
N PHE A 242 1.77 5.33 -26.73
CA PHE A 242 2.83 5.51 -25.75
C PHE A 242 4.06 4.65 -26.06
N PHE A 243 3.89 3.67 -26.93
CA PHE A 243 4.88 2.61 -27.15
C PHE A 243 5.13 2.44 -28.65
N PRO A 244 6.11 3.19 -29.23
CA PRO A 244 6.40 3.15 -30.66
C PRO A 244 7.09 1.87 -31.13
N GLN A 245 7.77 1.15 -30.23
CA GLN A 245 8.48 -0.09 -30.55
C GLN A 245 7.51 -1.28 -30.59
N LYS A 246 7.88 -2.32 -31.36
CA LYS A 246 7.11 -3.57 -31.40
C LYS A 246 7.35 -4.42 -30.16
N GLU A 247 8.57 -4.38 -29.61
CA GLU A 247 9.00 -5.20 -28.48
C GLU A 247 9.68 -4.34 -27.42
N TYR A 248 9.43 -4.69 -26.16
CA TYR A 248 10.02 -4.07 -24.98
C TYR A 248 10.69 -5.16 -24.14
N LYS A 249 11.84 -4.86 -23.57
CA LYS A 249 12.53 -5.78 -22.67
C LYS A 249 11.81 -5.86 -21.34
N GLU A 250 11.28 -7.03 -20.99
CA GLU A 250 10.73 -7.30 -19.67
C GLU A 250 11.87 -7.48 -18.67
N ILE A 251 12.04 -6.51 -17.76
CA ILE A 251 13.04 -6.56 -16.69
C ILE A 251 12.56 -7.47 -15.56
N TRP A 252 11.28 -7.39 -15.24
CA TRP A 252 10.67 -8.16 -14.17
C TRP A 252 9.15 -8.17 -14.32
N LYS A 253 8.53 -9.29 -13.90
CA LYS A 253 7.07 -9.45 -13.83
C LYS A 253 6.68 -10.14 -12.54
N GLY A 254 5.54 -9.76 -11.97
CA GLY A 254 5.01 -10.39 -10.77
C GLY A 254 3.51 -10.21 -10.59
N CYS A 255 2.94 -11.09 -9.76
CA CYS A 255 1.56 -11.03 -9.34
C CYS A 255 1.47 -11.23 -7.83
N TYR A 256 0.65 -10.42 -7.14
CA TYR A 256 0.51 -10.54 -5.69
C TYR A 256 -0.87 -10.05 -5.22
N PRO A 257 -1.46 -10.68 -4.20
CA PRO A 257 -2.69 -10.21 -3.60
C PRO A 257 -2.47 -9.01 -2.70
N LEU A 258 -3.54 -8.22 -2.51
CA LEU A 258 -3.59 -7.09 -1.60
C LEU A 258 -4.95 -7.05 -0.86
N PRO A 259 -5.04 -6.45 0.35
CA PRO A 259 -6.31 -6.27 1.02
C PRO A 259 -7.11 -5.18 0.32
N ALA A 260 -8.30 -5.52 -0.20
CA ALA A 260 -9.08 -4.63 -1.04
C ALA A 260 -10.12 -3.79 -0.28
N LEU A 261 -10.54 -4.20 0.92
CA LEU A 261 -11.57 -3.50 1.71
C LEU A 261 -11.02 -2.53 2.77
N GLY A 262 -9.70 -2.37 2.84
CA GLY A 262 -9.05 -1.54 3.86
C GLY A 262 -9.07 -2.18 5.25
N VAL A 263 -8.82 -1.36 6.28
CA VAL A 263 -8.67 -1.82 7.67
C VAL A 263 -10.02 -2.24 8.24
N LYS A 264 -10.22 -3.53 8.44
CA LYS A 264 -11.36 -4.08 9.19
C LYS A 264 -11.17 -3.93 10.69
N ASP A 265 -12.24 -3.69 11.36
CA ASP A 265 -12.40 -2.81 12.49
C ASP A 265 -12.02 -3.31 13.88
N LYS A 266 -11.79 -4.59 14.14
CA LYS A 266 -11.91 -4.95 15.56
C LYS A 266 -10.61 -5.05 16.33
N SER A 267 -9.49 -5.35 15.72
CA SER A 267 -8.30 -5.58 16.54
C SER A 267 -6.98 -5.31 15.83
N LEU A 268 -6.52 -4.08 15.91
CA LEU A 268 -5.16 -3.71 15.52
C LEU A 268 -4.12 -4.12 16.58
N PHE A 269 -4.57 -4.54 17.76
CA PHE A 269 -3.72 -4.93 18.89
C PHE A 269 -4.46 -5.87 19.84
N GLN A 270 -3.71 -6.68 20.55
CA GLN A 270 -4.16 -7.55 21.65
C GLN A 270 -2.97 -7.94 22.53
N ASP A 271 -3.14 -7.89 23.84
CA ASP A 271 -2.10 -8.24 24.83
C ASP A 271 -0.81 -7.42 24.63
N ASN A 272 0.24 -8.04 24.11
CA ASN A 272 1.52 -7.39 23.78
C ASN A 272 1.77 -7.34 22.25
N ILE A 273 0.74 -7.50 21.42
CA ILE A 273 0.87 -7.57 19.96
C ILE A 273 0.19 -6.38 19.30
N MET A 274 0.82 -5.79 18.28
CA MET A 274 0.19 -4.85 17.34
C MET A 274 0.36 -5.35 15.90
N MET A 275 -0.63 -5.05 15.04
CA MET A 275 -0.64 -5.42 13.62
C MET A 275 -0.67 -4.16 12.76
N ILE A 276 0.23 -4.04 11.77
CA ILE A 276 0.47 -2.84 10.96
C ILE A 276 0.58 -3.16 9.46
N GLY A 277 0.44 -2.15 8.61
CA GLY A 277 0.56 -2.30 7.15
C GLY A 277 -0.50 -3.20 6.54
N ASP A 278 -0.15 -3.89 5.44
CA ASP A 278 -1.08 -4.77 4.71
C ASP A 278 -1.59 -5.93 5.56
N SER A 279 -0.83 -6.40 6.56
CA SER A 279 -1.30 -7.44 7.48
C SER A 279 -2.56 -7.02 8.24
N ALA A 280 -2.72 -5.72 8.48
CA ALA A 280 -3.87 -5.08 9.11
C ALA A 280 -4.87 -4.46 8.11
N GLY A 281 -4.60 -4.52 6.80
CA GLY A 281 -5.46 -3.95 5.76
C GLY A 281 -5.22 -2.46 5.49
N PHE A 282 -4.05 -1.89 5.78
CA PHE A 282 -3.73 -0.48 5.50
C PHE A 282 -3.47 -0.22 4.01
N VAL A 283 -4.44 -0.59 3.17
CA VAL A 283 -4.49 -0.33 1.73
C VAL A 283 -5.79 0.37 1.39
N SER A 284 -5.72 1.41 0.58
CA SER A 284 -6.89 2.16 0.12
C SER A 284 -7.78 1.30 -0.78
N PRO A 285 -9.07 1.13 -0.46
CA PRO A 285 -9.97 0.33 -1.28
C PRO A 285 -10.15 0.86 -2.71
N ILE A 286 -10.07 2.18 -2.90
CA ILE A 286 -10.36 2.80 -4.19
C ILE A 286 -9.12 2.91 -5.09
N SER A 287 -7.94 3.13 -4.50
CA SER A 287 -6.70 3.36 -5.28
C SER A 287 -5.66 2.25 -5.14
N GLY A 288 -5.86 1.28 -4.25
CA GLY A 288 -4.84 0.27 -3.96
C GLY A 288 -3.56 0.84 -3.32
N GLU A 289 -3.51 2.14 -3.00
CA GLU A 289 -2.35 2.77 -2.35
C GLU A 289 -2.23 2.29 -0.91
N GLY A 290 -1.07 1.72 -0.56
CA GLY A 290 -0.82 1.22 0.78
C GLY A 290 0.47 1.75 1.43
N ILE A 291 1.40 2.32 0.66
CA ILE A 291 2.73 2.70 1.16
C ILE A 291 2.63 3.79 2.22
N HIS A 292 1.92 4.89 1.95
CA HIS A 292 1.74 5.97 2.93
C HIS A 292 0.99 5.48 4.19
N ALA A 293 -0.12 4.75 4.02
CA ALA A 293 -0.89 4.23 5.14
C ALA A 293 -0.09 3.23 5.99
N SER A 294 0.75 2.40 5.35
CA SER A 294 1.67 1.49 6.01
C SER A 294 2.69 2.24 6.86
N ILE A 295 3.35 3.27 6.31
CA ILE A 295 4.31 4.10 7.03
C ILE A 295 3.66 4.78 8.24
N VAL A 296 2.45 5.34 8.07
CA VAL A 296 1.69 5.95 9.18
C VAL A 296 1.36 4.94 10.27
N SER A 297 0.97 3.71 9.88
CA SER A 297 0.68 2.66 10.85
C SER A 297 1.92 2.21 11.60
N GLY A 298 3.07 2.11 10.92
CA GLY A 298 4.35 1.79 11.52
C GLY A 298 4.79 2.86 12.53
N MET A 299 4.69 4.14 12.18
CA MET A 299 5.01 5.24 13.09
C MET A 299 4.11 5.21 14.33
N ALA A 300 2.79 5.10 14.15
CA ALA A 300 1.86 5.10 15.28
C ALA A 300 2.05 3.90 16.22
N ALA A 301 2.40 2.73 15.67
CA ALA A 301 2.71 1.54 16.48
C ALA A 301 4.06 1.70 17.21
N GLY A 302 5.07 2.30 16.56
CA GLY A 302 6.36 2.61 17.19
C GLY A 302 6.21 3.56 18.37
N ASP A 303 5.53 4.69 18.18
CA ASP A 303 5.23 5.66 19.26
C ASP A 303 4.43 5.01 20.40
N THR A 304 3.49 4.11 20.06
CA THR A 304 2.71 3.40 21.08
C THR A 304 3.56 2.38 21.84
N ALA A 305 4.48 1.69 21.16
CA ALA A 305 5.40 0.76 21.81
C ALA A 305 6.33 1.48 22.77
N ILE A 306 6.93 2.62 22.36
CA ILE A 306 7.76 3.47 23.21
C ILE A 306 6.97 3.88 24.47
N TYR A 307 5.76 4.42 24.26
CA TYR A 307 4.91 4.82 25.37
C TYR A 307 4.62 3.68 26.36
N ALA A 308 4.36 2.47 25.88
CA ALA A 308 4.10 1.31 26.72
C ALA A 308 5.36 0.88 27.51
N LEU A 309 6.53 0.98 26.89
CA LEU A 309 7.82 0.65 27.50
C LEU A 309 8.24 1.69 28.55
N GLU A 310 8.06 2.98 28.27
CA GLU A 310 8.35 4.08 29.22
C GLU A 310 7.51 4.01 30.50
N ASN A 311 6.26 3.54 30.37
CA ASN A 311 5.35 3.40 31.51
C ASN A 311 5.42 2.01 32.20
N ASP A 312 6.32 1.13 31.72
CA ASP A 312 6.42 -0.26 32.15
C ASP A 312 5.06 -1.01 32.19
N GLU A 313 4.14 -0.61 31.30
CA GLU A 313 2.79 -1.17 31.22
C GLU A 313 2.48 -1.64 29.80
N ILE A 314 2.66 -2.94 29.53
CA ILE A 314 2.31 -3.56 28.24
C ILE A 314 0.99 -4.28 28.41
N SER A 315 -0.08 -3.61 28.00
CA SER A 315 -1.45 -4.10 28.16
C SER A 315 -2.35 -3.57 27.04
N ASN A 316 -3.56 -4.13 26.92
CA ASN A 316 -4.57 -3.61 26.00
C ASN A 316 -4.92 -2.14 26.30
N ARG A 317 -4.76 -1.68 27.53
CA ARG A 317 -5.03 -0.29 27.93
C ARG A 317 -4.04 0.66 27.30
N THR A 318 -2.74 0.34 27.34
CA THR A 318 -1.68 1.16 26.76
C THR A 318 -1.64 1.04 25.23
N LEU A 319 -1.76 -0.17 24.67
CA LEU A 319 -1.74 -0.41 23.23
C LEU A 319 -2.97 0.16 22.50
N LYS A 320 -4.05 0.47 23.20
CA LYS A 320 -5.20 1.19 22.64
C LYS A 320 -4.83 2.55 22.05
N LYS A 321 -3.71 3.16 22.48
CA LYS A 321 -3.19 4.41 21.90
C LYS A 321 -2.96 4.27 20.39
N TYR A 322 -2.44 3.14 19.91
CA TYR A 322 -2.25 2.88 18.49
C TYR A 322 -3.53 3.11 17.68
N ARG A 323 -4.63 2.47 18.09
CA ARG A 323 -5.93 2.65 17.42
C ARG A 323 -6.48 4.07 17.53
N SER A 324 -6.13 4.76 18.61
CA SER A 324 -6.62 6.12 18.93
C SER A 324 -5.78 7.22 18.28
N TYR A 325 -4.67 6.88 17.67
CA TYR A 325 -3.78 7.82 16.99
C TYR A 325 -4.55 8.62 15.91
N PRO A 326 -4.46 9.96 15.87
CA PRO A 326 -5.31 10.78 15.00
C PRO A 326 -5.27 10.35 13.52
N ASN A 327 -4.07 10.10 12.99
CA ASN A 327 -3.90 9.70 11.60
C ASN A 327 -4.47 8.29 11.33
N ILE A 328 -4.37 7.36 12.30
CA ILE A 328 -4.97 6.03 12.19
C ILE A 328 -6.50 6.12 12.15
N LYS A 329 -7.10 6.93 13.02
CA LYS A 329 -8.55 7.20 12.99
C LYS A 329 -8.99 7.78 11.64
N LYS A 330 -8.23 8.77 11.12
CA LYS A 330 -8.53 9.41 9.83
C LYS A 330 -8.45 8.41 8.67
N ILE A 331 -7.36 7.62 8.57
CA ILE A 331 -7.19 6.60 7.52
C ILE A 331 -8.33 5.59 7.57
N ARG A 332 -8.63 5.03 8.74
CA ARG A 332 -9.71 4.04 8.90
C ARG A 332 -11.08 4.58 8.49
N ARG A 333 -11.41 5.80 8.91
CA ARG A 333 -12.66 6.46 8.48
C ARG A 333 -12.71 6.65 6.97
N ASN A 334 -11.63 7.17 6.39
CA ASN A 334 -11.56 7.41 4.95
C ASN A 334 -11.68 6.10 4.16
N PHE A 335 -10.96 5.06 4.55
CA PHE A 335 -11.02 3.75 3.88
C PHE A 335 -12.41 3.11 3.97
N LYS A 336 -13.09 3.23 5.11
CA LYS A 336 -14.48 2.77 5.24
C LYS A 336 -15.42 3.49 4.26
N MET A 337 -15.26 4.82 4.12
CA MET A 337 -16.09 5.60 3.21
C MET A 337 -15.74 5.33 1.74
N THR A 338 -14.46 5.20 1.39
CA THR A 338 -14.04 4.91 0.01
C THR A 338 -14.33 3.47 -0.41
N ALA A 339 -14.41 2.51 0.51
CA ALA A 339 -14.82 1.15 0.19
C ALA A 339 -16.25 1.09 -0.39
N SER A 340 -17.19 1.85 0.19
CA SER A 340 -18.55 1.94 -0.34
C SER A 340 -18.63 2.64 -1.70
N MET A 341 -17.62 3.45 -2.05
CA MET A 341 -17.56 4.12 -3.35
C MET A 341 -17.14 3.17 -4.47
N VAL A 342 -16.34 2.14 -4.17
CA VAL A 342 -15.96 1.15 -5.18
C VAL A 342 -17.20 0.46 -5.73
N GLU A 343 -18.09 -0.02 -4.85
CA GLU A 343 -19.36 -0.63 -5.30
C GLU A 343 -20.19 0.34 -6.13
N PHE A 344 -20.36 1.57 -5.63
CA PHE A 344 -21.12 2.60 -6.34
C PHE A 344 -20.58 2.91 -7.74
N PHE A 345 -19.26 3.00 -7.91
CA PHE A 345 -18.66 3.31 -9.21
C PHE A 345 -18.82 2.21 -10.25
N TYR A 346 -18.84 0.95 -9.80
CA TYR A 346 -18.92 -0.21 -10.70
C TYR A 346 -20.32 -0.82 -10.80
N GLU A 347 -21.33 -0.20 -10.17
CA GLU A 347 -22.74 -0.48 -10.50
C GLU A 347 -23.03 -0.19 -11.98
N ASP A 348 -23.94 -0.93 -12.60
CA ASP A 348 -24.38 -0.77 -13.99
C ASP A 348 -23.18 -0.66 -14.97
N ASP A 349 -22.28 -1.64 -14.92
CA ASP A 349 -21.08 -1.70 -15.79
C ASP A 349 -20.20 -0.44 -15.73
N GLY A 350 -20.15 0.22 -14.60
CA GLY A 350 -19.30 1.41 -14.36
C GLY A 350 -19.92 2.72 -14.87
N LYS A 351 -21.23 2.78 -15.06
CA LYS A 351 -21.93 4.00 -15.48
C LYS A 351 -21.66 5.21 -14.57
N ASN A 352 -21.66 4.99 -13.25
CA ASN A 352 -21.35 6.08 -12.30
C ASN A 352 -19.90 6.56 -12.42
N LEU A 353 -18.97 5.69 -12.76
CA LEU A 353 -17.59 6.07 -13.04
C LEU A 353 -17.50 6.92 -14.31
N SER A 354 -18.17 6.52 -15.40
CA SER A 354 -18.24 7.30 -16.66
C SER A 354 -18.88 8.68 -16.43
N ASN A 355 -19.96 8.75 -15.66
CA ASN A 355 -20.59 10.01 -15.26
C ASN A 355 -19.64 10.92 -14.47
N MET A 356 -18.84 10.34 -13.58
CA MET A 356 -17.81 11.10 -12.85
C MET A 356 -16.78 11.72 -13.81
N PHE A 357 -16.31 10.98 -14.81
CA PHE A 357 -15.37 11.51 -15.80
C PHE A 357 -15.99 12.67 -16.60
N PHE A 358 -17.23 12.51 -17.03
CA PHE A 358 -17.95 13.56 -17.74
C PHE A 358 -18.06 14.85 -16.91
N LEU A 359 -18.54 14.75 -15.67
CA LEU A 359 -18.65 15.90 -14.76
C LEU A 359 -17.29 16.50 -14.44
N ALA A 360 -16.26 15.70 -14.19
CA ALA A 360 -14.92 16.19 -13.87
C ALA A 360 -14.27 16.94 -15.04
N ASN A 361 -14.67 16.69 -16.29
CA ASN A 361 -14.20 17.44 -17.45
C ASN A 361 -14.84 18.82 -17.55
N THR A 362 -16.06 19.00 -17.04
CA THR A 362 -16.83 20.26 -17.13
C THR A 362 -16.81 21.08 -15.84
N ASP A 363 -16.60 20.46 -14.68
CA ASP A 363 -16.63 21.08 -13.35
C ASP A 363 -15.29 20.89 -12.63
N LYS A 364 -14.55 22.00 -12.43
CA LYS A 364 -13.24 22.00 -11.75
C LYS A 364 -13.33 21.44 -10.32
N LYS A 365 -14.39 21.74 -9.57
CA LYS A 365 -14.58 21.28 -8.20
C LYS A 365 -14.80 19.77 -8.15
N ILE A 366 -15.58 19.22 -9.08
CA ILE A 366 -15.79 17.77 -9.23
C ILE A 366 -14.47 17.08 -9.62
N ARG A 367 -13.69 17.68 -10.52
CA ARG A 367 -12.36 17.21 -10.92
C ARG A 367 -11.42 17.08 -9.71
N GLU A 368 -11.29 18.13 -8.93
CA GLU A 368 -10.45 18.15 -7.73
C GLU A 368 -10.88 17.08 -6.71
N MET A 369 -12.19 16.91 -6.51
CA MET A 369 -12.72 15.88 -5.60
C MET A 369 -12.41 14.47 -6.11
N ALA A 370 -12.60 14.20 -7.41
CA ALA A 370 -12.27 12.91 -8.01
C ALA A 370 -10.78 12.58 -7.85
N ILE A 371 -9.90 13.51 -8.20
CA ILE A 371 -8.45 13.37 -8.06
C ILE A 371 -8.04 13.13 -6.60
N ASN A 372 -8.56 13.92 -5.66
CA ASN A 372 -8.26 13.76 -4.23
C ASN A 372 -8.74 12.40 -3.67
N MET A 373 -9.83 11.87 -4.18
CA MET A 373 -10.33 10.56 -3.80
C MET A 373 -9.38 9.45 -4.26
N PHE A 374 -8.93 9.48 -5.51
CA PHE A 374 -8.02 8.45 -6.04
C PHE A 374 -6.59 8.59 -5.51
N LEU A 375 -6.01 9.80 -5.49
CA LEU A 375 -4.62 10.01 -5.06
C LEU A 375 -4.43 9.97 -3.54
N PHE A 376 -5.42 10.43 -2.76
CA PHE A 376 -5.25 10.65 -1.32
C PHE A 376 -6.28 9.92 -0.47
N SER A 377 -7.13 9.08 -1.08
CA SER A 377 -8.21 8.35 -0.40
C SER A 377 -9.10 9.28 0.45
N GLN A 378 -9.31 10.51 -0.04
CA GLN A 378 -10.24 11.42 0.60
C GLN A 378 -11.67 11.00 0.25
N PRO A 379 -12.59 10.90 1.23
CA PRO A 379 -13.97 10.56 0.93
C PRO A 379 -14.64 11.67 0.13
N PRO A 380 -15.56 11.33 -0.78
CA PRO A 380 -16.33 12.31 -1.54
C PRO A 380 -17.24 13.12 -0.61
N THR A 381 -17.56 14.35 -1.01
CA THR A 381 -18.55 15.16 -0.33
C THR A 381 -19.98 14.70 -0.65
N LYS A 382 -20.95 15.06 0.20
CA LYS A 382 -22.35 14.81 -0.07
C LYS A 382 -22.81 15.46 -1.41
N GLU A 383 -22.33 16.67 -1.70
CA GLU A 383 -22.59 17.38 -2.96
C GLU A 383 -22.13 16.58 -4.18
N PHE A 384 -20.91 16.04 -4.14
CA PHE A 384 -20.37 15.18 -5.20
C PHE A 384 -21.29 13.99 -5.48
N LEU A 385 -21.72 13.29 -4.43
CA LEU A 385 -22.58 12.12 -4.56
C LEU A 385 -23.96 12.47 -5.12
N LEU A 386 -24.53 13.61 -4.71
CA LEU A 386 -25.83 14.07 -5.21
C LEU A 386 -25.76 14.41 -6.70
N ARG A 387 -24.69 15.09 -7.15
CA ARG A 387 -24.49 15.42 -8.55
C ARG A 387 -24.32 14.17 -9.44
N LEU A 388 -23.53 13.17 -8.96
CA LEU A 388 -23.42 11.91 -9.70
C LEU A 388 -24.76 11.17 -9.82
N LYS A 389 -25.56 11.18 -8.75
CA LYS A 389 -26.89 10.52 -8.74
C LYS A 389 -27.91 11.23 -9.63
N SER A 390 -27.83 12.55 -9.79
CA SER A 390 -28.77 13.30 -10.64
C SER A 390 -28.56 13.07 -12.14
N MET A 391 -27.51 12.37 -12.54
CA MET A 391 -27.23 11.96 -13.94
C MET A 391 -27.77 10.54 -14.26
N ARG A 392 -28.38 9.87 -13.29
CA ARG A 392 -29.08 8.60 -13.51
C ARG A 392 -30.45 8.86 -14.13
#